data_9ea0519233796a87d75cf001053df74d
#
_entry.id   9ea0519233796a87d75cf001053df74d
#
_cell.length_a   1.000
_cell.length_b   1.000
_cell.length_c   1.000
_cell.angle_alpha   90.00
_cell.angle_beta   90.00
_cell.angle_gamma   90.00
#
_symmetry.space_group_name_H-M   'P 1'
#
loop_
_entity.id
_entity.type
_entity.pdbx_description
1 polymer ?
#
loop_
_entity_poly.entity_id
_entity_poly.type
_entity_poly.pdbx_seq_one_letter_code
_entity_poly.pdbx_strand_id
1 'polypeptide(L)'
;MKNSIIKKALALVCALAMVFTLCACSSNGGDNGSGDSAKVYKVGICNYVDDASLNQIVENIQAQLKAIGEEKGVTFKVSYDNCNEDATVMEQIISNFIADDVDLMIGVATPVAMRMQALTEDTDIPVVFSAVSDPVGAELVESLDKPGANVTGTSDYLDADAIMNLIFANDPDAKKIGLLYDVGQDSSAASIEAAKKYLTDKGVEIVEHTGSTADEVMLAAQAMVADGVDAVFTPTDNTIMKAELAIYETLAKAGIPQFAGADSFALNGAFLGYGVDYANLGVETANMAADILINGADPATLAVKTFDNGTATINTEICTELGYDYDTVAKAFEPYCTKINTITTAESFSDVQQ
;
A
#
# COMPACT_ATOMS: atom_id res chain seq x y z
N MET A 1 50.70 -12.71 -61.28
CA MET A 1 50.97 -11.26 -61.14
C MET A 1 49.71 -10.40 -60.86
N LYS A 2 48.48 -10.82 -61.11
CA LYS A 2 47.28 -10.02 -60.88
C LYS A 2 46.91 -9.86 -59.39
N ASN A 3 47.22 -10.85 -58.51
CA ASN A 3 46.83 -10.82 -57.10
C ASN A 3 47.69 -9.90 -56.19
N SER A 4 48.86 -9.50 -56.64
CA SER A 4 49.77 -8.60 -55.90
C SER A 4 49.35 -7.13 -56.04
N ILE A 5 48.75 -6.77 -57.16
CA ILE A 5 48.33 -5.37 -57.44
C ILE A 5 47.07 -5.03 -56.67
N ILE A 6 46.14 -6.00 -56.54
CA ILE A 6 44.87 -5.82 -55.79
C ILE A 6 45.14 -5.66 -54.26
N LYS A 7 46.09 -6.42 -53.71
CA LYS A 7 46.46 -6.30 -52.27
C LYS A 7 47.17 -4.96 -51.98
N LYS A 8 47.93 -4.39 -52.89
CA LYS A 8 48.58 -3.07 -52.77
C LYS A 8 47.59 -1.92 -52.94
N ALA A 9 46.58 -2.06 -53.76
CA ALA A 9 45.51 -1.07 -53.91
C ALA A 9 44.61 -1.01 -52.70
N LEU A 10 44.29 -2.17 -52.09
CA LEU A 10 43.46 -2.24 -50.88
C LEU A 10 44.18 -1.64 -49.64
N ALA A 11 45.52 -1.81 -49.56
CA ALA A 11 46.31 -1.23 -48.47
C ALA A 11 46.43 0.30 -48.58
N LEU A 12 46.41 0.84 -49.81
CA LEU A 12 46.50 2.29 -50.05
C LEU A 12 45.16 3.00 -49.74
N VAL A 13 44.04 2.36 -50.01
CA VAL A 13 42.69 2.88 -49.66
C VAL A 13 42.45 2.90 -48.17
N CYS A 14 42.92 1.91 -47.40
CA CYS A 14 42.85 1.91 -45.94
C CYS A 14 43.78 2.95 -45.30
N ALA A 15 44.93 3.26 -45.93
CA ALA A 15 45.83 4.30 -45.39
C ALA A 15 45.29 5.73 -45.67
N LEU A 16 44.55 5.97 -46.74
CA LEU A 16 43.91 7.26 -47.01
C LEU A 16 42.68 7.53 -46.13
N ALA A 17 42.00 6.48 -45.68
CA ALA A 17 40.85 6.62 -44.75
C ALA A 17 41.26 7.01 -43.33
N MET A 18 42.50 6.72 -42.89
CA MET A 18 43.02 7.10 -41.57
C MET A 18 43.62 8.51 -41.49
N VAL A 19 43.85 9.19 -42.62
CA VAL A 19 44.39 10.56 -42.63
C VAL A 19 43.30 11.63 -42.58
N PHE A 20 42.04 11.27 -42.89
CA PHE A 20 40.93 12.23 -42.83
C PHE A 20 40.26 12.40 -41.45
N THR A 21 40.68 11.64 -40.40
CA THR A 21 40.13 11.74 -39.05
C THR A 21 40.97 12.58 -38.09
N LEU A 22 42.01 13.28 -38.51
CA LEU A 22 42.93 14.06 -37.67
C LEU A 22 42.95 15.58 -37.95
N CYS A 23 42.02 16.11 -38.75
CA CYS A 23 41.93 17.54 -39.03
C CYS A 23 40.55 18.14 -38.75
N ALA A 24 40.02 17.90 -37.54
CA ALA A 24 38.85 18.62 -37.07
C ALA A 24 39.01 18.96 -35.58
N CYS A 25 40.09 19.65 -35.25
CA CYS A 25 40.23 20.32 -33.98
C CYS A 25 41.01 21.63 -34.19
N SER A 26 40.35 22.65 -34.68
CA SER A 26 40.61 24.05 -34.30
C SER A 26 39.69 24.97 -35.09
N SER A 27 38.55 25.29 -34.56
CA SER A 27 37.94 26.63 -34.67
C SER A 27 37.08 26.88 -33.45
N ASN A 28 37.49 27.82 -32.71
CA ASN A 28 36.91 28.49 -31.58
C ASN A 28 35.48 28.96 -31.91
N GLY A 29 34.50 28.60 -31.08
CA GLY A 29 33.12 29.08 -31.19
C GLY A 29 32.32 28.37 -30.10
N GLY A 30 32.16 29.02 -28.94
CA GLY A 30 31.42 28.46 -27.81
C GLY A 30 29.97 28.15 -28.17
N ASP A 31 29.61 26.94 -27.91
CA ASP A 31 28.25 26.62 -27.53
C ASP A 31 28.37 25.44 -26.54
N ASN A 32 28.36 25.78 -25.26
CA ASN A 32 28.20 24.84 -24.18
C ASN A 32 26.75 24.36 -24.19
N GLY A 33 26.39 23.55 -25.13
CA GLY A 33 25.24 22.64 -25.03
C GLY A 33 25.64 21.44 -24.14
N SER A 34 25.79 21.64 -22.85
CA SER A 34 25.63 20.55 -21.89
C SER A 34 24.19 20.09 -22.07
N GLY A 35 23.95 19.08 -22.88
CA GLY A 35 22.78 18.26 -22.78
C GLY A 35 22.83 17.62 -21.41
N ASP A 36 22.26 18.29 -20.42
CA ASP A 36 22.03 17.74 -19.10
C ASP A 36 21.08 16.56 -19.31
N SER A 37 21.65 15.35 -19.40
CA SER A 37 20.82 14.14 -19.44
C SER A 37 20.05 14.13 -18.14
N ALA A 38 18.71 14.20 -18.22
CA ALA A 38 17.84 14.18 -17.06
C ALA A 38 18.31 13.10 -16.08
N LYS A 39 18.49 13.46 -14.80
CA LYS A 39 18.91 12.50 -13.78
C LYS A 39 17.87 11.39 -13.69
N VAL A 40 18.31 10.15 -13.69
CA VAL A 40 17.44 8.97 -13.61
C VAL A 40 17.59 8.37 -12.22
N TYR A 41 16.45 8.19 -11.55
CA TYR A 41 16.35 7.49 -10.27
C TYR A 41 15.65 6.15 -10.48
N LYS A 42 16.21 5.08 -9.95
CA LYS A 42 15.63 3.74 -9.97
C LYS A 42 14.84 3.52 -8.67
N VAL A 43 13.58 3.19 -8.77
CA VAL A 43 12.69 2.94 -7.62
C VAL A 43 12.13 1.54 -7.73
N GLY A 44 12.35 0.70 -6.70
CA GLY A 44 11.73 -0.62 -6.59
C GLY A 44 10.46 -0.53 -5.74
N ILE A 45 9.31 -1.01 -6.25
CA ILE A 45 8.05 -1.09 -5.52
C ILE A 45 7.64 -2.55 -5.39
N CYS A 46 7.46 -3.03 -4.16
CA CYS A 46 6.87 -4.34 -3.89
C CYS A 46 5.53 -4.16 -3.18
N ASN A 47 4.46 -4.72 -3.77
CA ASN A 47 3.14 -4.83 -3.14
C ASN A 47 3.00 -6.20 -2.47
N TYR A 48 2.29 -6.24 -1.33
CA TYR A 48 2.12 -7.48 -0.58
C TYR A 48 1.11 -8.43 -1.20
N VAL A 49 -0.06 -7.91 -1.59
CA VAL A 49 -1.18 -8.70 -2.09
C VAL A 49 -1.97 -7.93 -3.14
N ASP A 50 -2.69 -8.65 -3.99
CA ASP A 50 -3.63 -8.08 -4.95
C ASP A 50 -4.93 -7.71 -4.22
N ASP A 51 -4.99 -6.48 -3.74
CA ASP A 51 -6.12 -5.86 -3.06
C ASP A 51 -6.39 -4.47 -3.65
N ALA A 52 -7.65 -4.07 -3.69
CA ALA A 52 -8.08 -2.84 -4.34
C ALA A 52 -7.46 -1.57 -3.70
N SER A 53 -7.40 -1.48 -2.36
CA SER A 53 -6.79 -0.33 -1.67
C SER A 53 -5.29 -0.29 -1.87
N LEU A 54 -4.59 -1.44 -1.76
CA LEU A 54 -3.15 -1.51 -1.97
C LEU A 54 -2.78 -1.24 -3.44
N ASN A 55 -3.56 -1.72 -4.39
CA ASN A 55 -3.38 -1.42 -5.82
C ASN A 55 -3.58 0.08 -6.09
N GLN A 56 -4.58 0.70 -5.47
CA GLN A 56 -4.82 2.16 -5.57
C GLN A 56 -3.61 2.96 -5.05
N ILE A 57 -2.97 2.51 -3.96
CA ILE A 57 -1.71 3.11 -3.47
C ILE A 57 -0.64 3.04 -4.56
N VAL A 58 -0.38 1.85 -5.11
CA VAL A 58 0.69 1.64 -6.12
C VAL A 58 0.45 2.49 -7.37
N GLU A 59 -0.79 2.54 -7.86
CA GLU A 59 -1.17 3.35 -9.01
C GLU A 59 -0.89 4.84 -8.76
N ASN A 60 -1.27 5.35 -7.58
CA ASN A 60 -1.06 6.74 -7.22
C ASN A 60 0.41 7.06 -6.94
N ILE A 61 1.20 6.13 -6.37
CA ILE A 61 2.65 6.29 -6.25
C ILE A 61 3.27 6.48 -7.65
N GLN A 62 2.96 5.59 -8.60
CA GLN A 62 3.54 5.64 -9.94
C GLN A 62 3.12 6.90 -10.70
N ALA A 63 1.84 7.28 -10.61
CA ALA A 63 1.32 8.48 -11.23
C ALA A 63 1.98 9.75 -10.68
N GLN A 64 2.13 9.84 -9.36
CA GLN A 64 2.72 11.00 -8.69
C GLN A 64 4.24 11.09 -8.96
N LEU A 65 4.98 9.98 -8.90
CA LEU A 65 6.41 9.97 -9.28
C LEU A 65 6.60 10.46 -10.71
N LYS A 66 5.74 10.04 -11.64
CA LYS A 66 5.77 10.52 -13.03
C LYS A 66 5.53 12.03 -13.10
N ALA A 67 4.50 12.55 -12.41
CA ALA A 67 4.17 13.97 -12.40
C ALA A 67 5.33 14.81 -11.81
N ILE A 68 5.92 14.36 -10.70
CA ILE A 68 7.11 15.01 -10.11
C ILE A 68 8.29 14.97 -11.08
N GLY A 69 8.51 13.85 -11.76
CA GLY A 69 9.57 13.71 -12.76
C GLY A 69 9.44 14.74 -13.89
N GLU A 70 8.23 14.91 -14.42
CA GLU A 70 7.93 15.91 -15.45
C GLU A 70 8.13 17.34 -14.91
N GLU A 71 7.70 17.65 -13.69
CA GLU A 71 7.88 18.97 -13.07
C GLU A 71 9.35 19.31 -12.80
N LYS A 72 10.11 18.35 -12.27
CA LYS A 72 11.50 18.56 -11.82
C LYS A 72 12.54 18.30 -12.91
N GLY A 73 12.14 17.81 -14.09
CA GLY A 73 13.09 17.49 -15.18
C GLY A 73 13.97 16.27 -14.87
N VAL A 74 13.47 15.31 -14.07
CA VAL A 74 14.14 14.06 -13.74
C VAL A 74 13.29 12.87 -14.21
N THR A 75 13.87 11.66 -14.21
CA THR A 75 13.14 10.44 -14.57
C THR A 75 13.16 9.46 -13.40
N PHE A 76 11.99 8.98 -13.00
CA PHE A 76 11.89 7.82 -12.10
C PHE A 76 11.67 6.57 -12.93
N LYS A 77 12.65 5.66 -12.89
CA LYS A 77 12.51 4.32 -13.49
C LYS A 77 11.97 3.39 -12.42
N VAL A 78 10.68 3.12 -12.48
CA VAL A 78 9.99 2.26 -11.52
C VAL A 78 10.04 0.81 -11.97
N SER A 79 10.46 -0.09 -11.07
CA SER A 79 10.32 -1.55 -11.14
C SER A 79 9.27 -1.95 -10.13
N TYR A 80 8.17 -2.57 -10.57
CA TYR A 80 7.04 -2.97 -9.73
C TYR A 80 6.80 -4.45 -9.81
N ASP A 81 6.61 -5.09 -8.65
CA ASP A 81 6.18 -6.48 -8.52
C ASP A 81 5.24 -6.65 -7.32
N ASN A 82 4.41 -7.72 -7.36
CA ASN A 82 3.52 -8.12 -6.27
C ASN A 82 3.91 -9.51 -5.77
N CYS A 83 4.11 -9.68 -4.46
CA CYS A 83 4.54 -10.95 -3.91
C CYS A 83 3.38 -11.92 -3.59
N ASN A 84 2.12 -11.46 -3.66
CA ASN A 84 0.93 -12.29 -3.41
C ASN A 84 0.99 -13.08 -2.08
N GLU A 85 1.48 -12.46 -1.01
CA GLU A 85 1.66 -13.05 0.32
C GLU A 85 2.70 -14.20 0.38
N ASP A 86 3.45 -14.43 -0.71
CA ASP A 86 4.49 -15.45 -0.74
C ASP A 86 5.83 -14.86 -0.26
N ALA A 87 6.29 -15.32 0.90
CA ALA A 87 7.53 -14.85 1.52
C ALA A 87 8.77 -15.12 0.64
N THR A 88 8.78 -16.22 -0.13
CA THR A 88 9.90 -16.57 -1.02
C THR A 88 9.91 -15.63 -2.23
N VAL A 89 8.74 -15.35 -2.82
CA VAL A 89 8.60 -14.39 -3.91
C VAL A 89 8.99 -13.00 -3.44
N MET A 90 8.54 -12.58 -2.25
CA MET A 90 8.89 -11.30 -1.64
C MET A 90 10.42 -11.13 -1.49
N GLU A 91 11.10 -12.14 -0.93
CA GLU A 91 12.57 -12.14 -0.82
C GLU A 91 13.26 -12.02 -2.19
N GLN A 92 12.74 -12.73 -3.18
CA GLN A 92 13.31 -12.68 -4.53
C GLN A 92 13.14 -11.30 -5.17
N ILE A 93 11.97 -10.67 -5.02
CA ILE A 93 11.71 -9.32 -5.53
C ILE A 93 12.67 -8.32 -4.88
N ILE A 94 12.79 -8.32 -3.57
CA ILE A 94 13.66 -7.39 -2.84
C ILE A 94 15.14 -7.63 -3.21
N SER A 95 15.56 -8.89 -3.30
CA SER A 95 16.93 -9.24 -3.71
C SER A 95 17.24 -8.77 -5.15
N ASN A 96 16.26 -8.84 -6.06
CA ASN A 96 16.42 -8.30 -7.41
C ASN A 96 16.59 -6.78 -7.39
N PHE A 97 15.83 -6.05 -6.56
CA PHE A 97 15.98 -4.61 -6.41
C PHE A 97 17.39 -4.25 -5.90
N ILE A 98 17.92 -4.99 -4.91
CA ILE A 98 19.29 -4.79 -4.42
C ILE A 98 20.31 -5.06 -5.55
N ALA A 99 20.15 -6.15 -6.30
CA ALA A 99 21.05 -6.51 -7.40
C ALA A 99 21.02 -5.52 -8.57
N ASP A 100 19.89 -4.85 -8.78
CA ASP A 100 19.70 -3.83 -9.81
C ASP A 100 20.20 -2.44 -9.37
N ASP A 101 20.75 -2.32 -8.15
CA ASP A 101 21.20 -1.07 -7.54
C ASP A 101 20.10 0.01 -7.62
N VAL A 102 18.92 -0.27 -7.04
CA VAL A 102 17.86 0.75 -6.96
C VAL A 102 18.27 1.86 -5.99
N ASP A 103 17.88 3.09 -6.30
CA ASP A 103 18.20 4.26 -5.46
C ASP A 103 17.28 4.36 -4.23
N LEU A 104 16.11 3.70 -4.25
CA LEU A 104 15.13 3.67 -3.16
C LEU A 104 14.16 2.50 -3.36
N MET A 105 13.71 1.91 -2.26
CA MET A 105 12.64 0.92 -2.26
C MET A 105 11.36 1.45 -1.61
N ILE A 106 10.20 1.05 -2.14
CA ILE A 106 8.90 1.30 -1.54
C ILE A 106 8.25 -0.04 -1.21
N GLY A 107 7.98 -0.28 0.07
CA GLY A 107 7.29 -1.46 0.57
C GLY A 107 5.84 -1.15 0.89
N VAL A 108 4.90 -1.77 0.16
CA VAL A 108 3.47 -1.58 0.39
C VAL A 108 2.94 -2.69 1.30
N ALA A 109 2.35 -2.31 2.42
CA ALA A 109 1.94 -3.07 3.58
C ALA A 109 3.08 -3.49 4.53
N THR A 110 2.71 -3.72 5.81
CA THR A 110 3.65 -4.01 6.91
C THR A 110 4.61 -5.16 6.63
N PRO A 111 4.19 -6.34 6.12
CA PRO A 111 5.10 -7.48 5.92
C PRO A 111 6.23 -7.16 4.91
N VAL A 112 5.92 -6.40 3.85
CA VAL A 112 6.93 -6.00 2.85
C VAL A 112 7.91 -5.01 3.44
N ALA A 113 7.42 -4.01 4.18
CA ALA A 113 8.24 -3.01 4.84
C ALA A 113 9.25 -3.64 5.80
N MET A 114 8.80 -4.55 6.67
CA MET A 114 9.65 -5.30 7.60
C MET A 114 10.70 -6.12 6.87
N ARG A 115 10.31 -6.78 5.77
CA ARG A 115 11.26 -7.60 4.99
C ARG A 115 12.27 -6.76 4.24
N MET A 116 11.86 -5.60 3.69
CA MET A 116 12.80 -4.63 3.07
C MET A 116 13.79 -4.10 4.10
N GLN A 117 13.33 -3.68 5.27
CA GLN A 117 14.21 -3.23 6.37
C GLN A 117 15.29 -4.28 6.68
N ALA A 118 14.87 -5.54 6.90
CA ALA A 118 15.78 -6.62 7.26
C ALA A 118 16.81 -6.94 6.15
N LEU A 119 16.43 -6.85 4.87
CA LEU A 119 17.32 -7.17 3.76
C LEU A 119 18.20 -5.98 3.32
N THR A 120 17.87 -4.76 3.74
CA THR A 120 18.66 -3.56 3.43
C THR A 120 19.54 -3.07 4.58
N GLU A 121 19.60 -3.79 5.73
CA GLU A 121 20.35 -3.40 6.93
C GLU A 121 21.84 -3.09 6.63
N ASP A 122 22.45 -3.88 5.74
CA ASP A 122 23.85 -3.71 5.33
C ASP A 122 24.01 -2.88 4.04
N THR A 123 22.99 -2.13 3.62
CA THR A 123 23.01 -1.29 2.42
C THR A 123 22.72 0.16 2.74
N ASP A 124 23.03 1.07 1.79
CA ASP A 124 22.65 2.49 1.89
C ASP A 124 21.29 2.77 1.19
N ILE A 125 20.55 1.73 0.77
CA ILE A 125 19.28 1.89 0.04
C ILE A 125 18.18 2.31 1.02
N PRO A 126 17.60 3.51 0.90
CA PRO A 126 16.50 3.95 1.75
C PRO A 126 15.22 3.17 1.45
N VAL A 127 14.45 2.91 2.49
CA VAL A 127 13.14 2.27 2.40
C VAL A 127 12.05 3.26 2.79
N VAL A 128 11.05 3.43 1.92
CA VAL A 128 9.82 4.15 2.22
C VAL A 128 8.69 3.14 2.30
N PHE A 129 8.13 2.95 3.47
CA PHE A 129 6.95 2.10 3.59
C PHE A 129 5.67 2.86 3.23
N SER A 130 4.65 2.12 2.80
CA SER A 130 3.33 2.64 2.48
C SER A 130 2.27 1.73 3.10
N ALA A 131 1.26 2.30 3.75
CA ALA A 131 0.22 1.57 4.46
C ALA A 131 0.79 0.60 5.52
N VAL A 132 1.49 1.16 6.50
CA VAL A 132 1.89 0.45 7.71
C VAL A 132 1.06 0.97 8.88
N SER A 133 0.26 0.09 9.49
CA SER A 133 -0.73 0.50 10.49
C SER A 133 -0.10 0.91 11.82
N ASP A 134 0.95 0.19 12.26
CA ASP A 134 1.73 0.52 13.46
C ASP A 134 3.24 0.43 13.19
N PRO A 135 3.86 1.49 12.63
CA PRO A 135 5.29 1.45 12.31
C PRO A 135 6.21 1.33 13.52
N VAL A 136 5.76 1.75 14.70
CA VAL A 136 6.53 1.64 15.94
C VAL A 136 6.42 0.23 16.51
N GLY A 137 5.20 -0.33 16.57
CA GLY A 137 4.96 -1.71 17.01
C GLY A 137 5.59 -2.75 16.09
N ALA A 138 5.68 -2.47 14.80
CA ALA A 138 6.40 -3.29 13.81
C ALA A 138 7.94 -3.09 13.85
N GLU A 139 8.46 -2.30 14.78
CA GLU A 139 9.90 -2.01 14.94
C GLU A 139 10.56 -1.43 13.67
N LEU A 140 9.78 -0.79 12.79
CA LEU A 140 10.30 -0.13 11.59
C LEU A 140 10.93 1.22 11.90
N VAL A 141 10.41 1.92 12.90
CA VAL A 141 10.86 3.25 13.33
C VAL A 141 10.90 3.36 14.84
N GLU A 142 11.81 4.20 15.37
CA GLU A 142 11.87 4.48 16.80
C GLU A 142 10.64 5.27 17.29
N SER A 143 10.19 6.22 16.47
CA SER A 143 8.97 7.00 16.69
C SER A 143 8.48 7.59 15.37
N LEU A 144 7.21 8.04 15.33
CA LEU A 144 6.65 8.66 14.13
C LEU A 144 7.35 9.97 13.76
N ASP A 145 7.76 10.77 14.75
CA ASP A 145 8.45 12.06 14.52
C ASP A 145 9.93 11.89 14.13
N LYS A 146 10.55 10.81 14.58
CA LYS A 146 11.96 10.49 14.32
C LYS A 146 12.12 9.00 14.08
N PRO A 147 12.13 8.57 12.83
CA PRO A 147 12.28 7.16 12.46
C PRO A 147 13.56 6.51 12.99
N GLY A 148 14.70 7.24 12.97
CA GLY A 148 15.95 6.80 13.60
C GLY A 148 16.82 5.88 12.75
N ALA A 149 16.30 5.35 11.64
CA ALA A 149 17.01 4.46 10.72
C ALA A 149 16.79 4.87 9.26
N ASN A 150 17.35 4.11 8.31
CA ASN A 150 17.18 4.36 6.87
C ASN A 150 15.79 3.92 6.33
N VAL A 151 14.77 4.04 7.19
CA VAL A 151 13.37 3.63 6.92
C VAL A 151 12.43 4.71 7.41
N THR A 152 11.47 5.12 6.58
CA THR A 152 10.37 6.04 6.91
C THR A 152 9.18 5.72 6.00
N GLY A 153 8.08 6.45 6.08
CA GLY A 153 6.97 6.23 5.16
C GLY A 153 5.63 6.80 5.61
N THR A 154 4.56 6.19 5.14
CA THR A 154 3.17 6.61 5.37
C THR A 154 2.41 5.54 6.15
N SER A 155 1.73 5.97 7.22
CA SER A 155 0.94 5.07 8.07
C SER A 155 -0.54 5.16 7.72
N ASP A 156 -1.18 3.99 7.64
CA ASP A 156 -2.63 3.83 7.58
C ASP A 156 -3.23 3.46 8.94
N TYR A 157 -2.65 4.00 10.02
CA TYR A 157 -3.16 3.79 11.39
C TYR A 157 -4.68 3.76 11.41
N LEU A 158 -5.25 2.76 12.09
CA LEU A 158 -6.68 2.57 12.22
C LEU A 158 -7.18 2.96 13.60
N ASP A 159 -8.11 3.90 13.67
CA ASP A 159 -8.83 4.24 14.89
C ASP A 159 -9.92 3.20 15.18
N ALA A 160 -9.55 2.14 15.89
CA ALA A 160 -10.47 1.07 16.26
C ALA A 160 -11.60 1.57 17.17
N ASP A 161 -11.34 2.55 18.04
CA ASP A 161 -12.36 3.14 18.91
C ASP A 161 -13.46 3.83 18.09
N ALA A 162 -13.08 4.51 16.99
CA ALA A 162 -14.05 5.12 16.08
C ALA A 162 -14.93 4.05 15.42
N ILE A 163 -14.35 2.93 14.97
CA ILE A 163 -15.15 1.82 14.39
C ILE A 163 -16.08 1.21 15.45
N MET A 164 -15.60 1.01 16.67
CA MET A 164 -16.47 0.54 17.77
C MET A 164 -17.64 1.52 17.98
N ASN A 165 -17.40 2.83 17.94
CA ASN A 165 -18.46 3.84 18.02
C ASN A 165 -19.47 3.69 16.86
N LEU A 166 -19.03 3.38 15.62
CA LEU A 166 -19.91 3.14 14.48
C LEU A 166 -20.77 1.89 14.68
N ILE A 167 -20.21 0.79 15.21
CA ILE A 167 -20.96 -0.41 15.55
C ILE A 167 -22.11 -0.06 16.49
N PHE A 168 -21.84 0.66 17.60
CA PHE A 168 -22.86 1.04 18.58
C PHE A 168 -23.75 2.20 18.13
N ALA A 169 -23.36 3.00 17.14
CA ALA A 169 -24.25 3.95 16.49
C ALA A 169 -25.25 3.24 15.57
N ASN A 170 -24.84 2.13 14.94
CA ASN A 170 -25.71 1.30 14.12
C ASN A 170 -26.66 0.44 14.97
N ASP A 171 -26.13 -0.20 16.00
CA ASP A 171 -26.90 -1.01 16.96
C ASP A 171 -26.50 -0.68 18.43
N PRO A 172 -27.25 0.24 19.09
CA PRO A 172 -26.96 0.60 20.48
C PRO A 172 -27.18 -0.53 21.49
N ASP A 173 -27.91 -1.56 21.11
CA ASP A 173 -28.25 -2.71 21.96
C ASP A 173 -27.34 -3.93 21.72
N ALA A 174 -26.35 -3.82 20.85
CA ALA A 174 -25.37 -4.88 20.57
C ALA A 174 -24.67 -5.35 21.86
N LYS A 175 -24.61 -6.67 22.06
CA LYS A 175 -24.08 -7.30 23.27
C LYS A 175 -22.93 -8.26 23.01
N LYS A 176 -22.77 -8.69 21.76
CA LYS A 176 -21.79 -9.69 21.37
C LYS A 176 -21.13 -9.28 20.05
N ILE A 177 -19.85 -8.93 20.11
CA ILE A 177 -19.09 -8.48 18.95
C ILE A 177 -18.06 -9.54 18.57
N GLY A 178 -18.07 -9.91 17.29
CA GLY A 178 -17.07 -10.79 16.70
C GLY A 178 -15.82 -10.02 16.29
N LEU A 179 -14.63 -10.56 16.57
CA LEU A 179 -13.35 -10.09 16.06
C LEU A 179 -12.81 -11.13 15.08
N LEU A 180 -12.74 -10.78 13.80
CA LEU A 180 -12.26 -11.64 12.71
C LEU A 180 -10.93 -11.11 12.19
N TYR A 181 -9.85 -11.88 12.36
CA TYR A 181 -8.50 -11.45 12.00
C TYR A 181 -7.53 -12.63 11.86
N ASP A 182 -6.34 -12.40 11.30
CA ASP A 182 -5.22 -13.33 11.28
C ASP A 182 -4.21 -12.93 12.37
N VAL A 183 -3.93 -13.85 13.30
CA VAL A 183 -2.96 -13.64 14.38
C VAL A 183 -1.52 -13.46 13.87
N GLY A 184 -1.23 -13.85 12.64
CA GLY A 184 0.05 -13.69 12.00
C GLY A 184 0.26 -12.33 11.30
N GLN A 185 -0.76 -11.44 11.31
CA GLN A 185 -0.68 -10.12 10.70
C GLN A 185 -0.35 -9.06 11.75
N ASP A 186 0.88 -8.52 11.71
CA ASP A 186 1.30 -7.45 12.64
C ASP A 186 0.42 -6.19 12.50
N SER A 187 -0.12 -5.91 11.29
CA SER A 187 -1.04 -4.81 11.03
C SER A 187 -2.34 -4.87 11.85
N SER A 188 -2.74 -6.07 12.28
CA SER A 188 -4.00 -6.29 13.02
C SER A 188 -3.85 -6.10 14.53
N ALA A 189 -2.65 -6.34 15.08
CA ALA A 189 -2.43 -6.52 16.52
C ALA A 189 -2.91 -5.32 17.36
N ALA A 190 -2.46 -4.10 17.04
CA ALA A 190 -2.80 -2.90 17.80
C ALA A 190 -4.31 -2.59 17.78
N SER A 191 -4.95 -2.74 16.60
CA SER A 191 -6.38 -2.47 16.43
C SER A 191 -7.25 -3.51 17.15
N ILE A 192 -6.85 -4.78 17.18
CA ILE A 192 -7.53 -5.85 17.91
C ILE A 192 -7.44 -5.61 19.43
N GLU A 193 -6.28 -5.25 19.95
CA GLU A 193 -6.12 -4.94 21.37
C GLU A 193 -6.94 -3.70 21.80
N ALA A 194 -6.97 -2.66 20.96
CA ALA A 194 -7.82 -1.48 21.21
C ALA A 194 -9.30 -1.86 21.21
N ALA A 195 -9.77 -2.65 20.25
CA ALA A 195 -11.15 -3.13 20.18
C ALA A 195 -11.52 -3.97 21.41
N LYS A 196 -10.65 -4.92 21.82
CA LYS A 196 -10.84 -5.73 23.03
C LYS A 196 -10.97 -4.86 24.28
N LYS A 197 -10.09 -3.87 24.42
CA LYS A 197 -10.15 -2.94 25.55
C LYS A 197 -11.46 -2.17 25.56
N TYR A 198 -11.85 -1.57 24.43
CA TYR A 198 -13.09 -0.82 24.31
C TYR A 198 -14.32 -1.66 24.67
N LEU A 199 -14.42 -2.87 24.10
CA LEU A 199 -15.55 -3.79 24.36
C LEU A 199 -15.59 -4.27 25.80
N THR A 200 -14.43 -4.58 26.40
CA THR A 200 -14.32 -4.97 27.81
C THR A 200 -14.77 -3.84 28.73
N ASP A 201 -14.31 -2.61 28.49
CA ASP A 201 -14.70 -1.43 29.31
C ASP A 201 -16.18 -1.14 29.17
N LYS A 202 -16.81 -1.49 28.06
CA LYS A 202 -18.25 -1.37 27.80
C LYS A 202 -19.08 -2.55 28.36
N GLY A 203 -18.43 -3.64 28.75
CA GLY A 203 -19.08 -4.86 29.27
C GLY A 203 -19.77 -5.69 28.17
N VAL A 204 -19.25 -5.67 26.95
CA VAL A 204 -19.76 -6.39 25.79
C VAL A 204 -19.02 -7.71 25.63
N GLU A 205 -19.74 -8.79 25.29
CA GLU A 205 -19.17 -10.11 25.01
C GLU A 205 -18.31 -10.06 23.73
N ILE A 206 -17.11 -10.61 23.81
CA ILE A 206 -16.17 -10.69 22.70
C ILE A 206 -16.11 -12.14 22.22
N VAL A 207 -16.28 -12.35 20.91
CA VAL A 207 -16.09 -13.64 20.24
C VAL A 207 -14.94 -13.48 19.25
N GLU A 208 -13.89 -14.27 19.40
CA GLU A 208 -12.74 -14.22 18.51
C GLU A 208 -12.70 -15.46 17.64
N HIS A 209 -12.65 -15.26 16.32
CA HIS A 209 -12.31 -16.28 15.36
C HIS A 209 -11.21 -15.78 14.42
N THR A 210 -10.24 -16.64 14.17
CA THR A 210 -9.02 -16.30 13.40
C THR A 210 -8.84 -17.27 12.25
N GLY A 211 -8.18 -16.83 11.19
CA GLY A 211 -7.82 -17.65 10.04
C GLY A 211 -6.60 -17.08 9.34
N SER A 212 -5.67 -17.96 8.98
CA SER A 212 -4.43 -17.62 8.27
C SER A 212 -4.43 -18.06 6.81
N THR A 213 -5.54 -18.64 6.37
CA THR A 213 -5.81 -19.05 4.99
C THR A 213 -7.26 -18.76 4.61
N ALA A 214 -7.55 -18.63 3.32
CA ALA A 214 -8.92 -18.38 2.85
C ALA A 214 -9.94 -19.40 3.36
N ASP A 215 -9.57 -20.69 3.42
CA ASP A 215 -10.44 -21.76 3.93
C ASP A 215 -10.71 -21.60 5.44
N GLU A 216 -9.69 -21.23 6.23
CA GLU A 216 -9.84 -20.95 7.66
C GLU A 216 -10.69 -19.70 7.92
N VAL A 217 -10.52 -18.65 7.11
CA VAL A 217 -11.33 -17.43 7.19
C VAL A 217 -12.80 -17.73 6.87
N MET A 218 -13.09 -18.57 5.87
CA MET A 218 -14.47 -19.02 5.58
C MET A 218 -15.08 -19.78 6.77
N LEU A 219 -14.30 -20.66 7.42
CA LEU A 219 -14.76 -21.38 8.62
C LEU A 219 -14.97 -20.43 9.81
N ALA A 220 -14.09 -19.45 9.97
CA ALA A 220 -14.21 -18.42 11.00
C ALA A 220 -15.48 -17.57 10.81
N ALA A 221 -15.81 -17.15 9.60
CA ALA A 221 -17.05 -16.42 9.28
C ALA A 221 -18.30 -17.27 9.58
N GLN A 222 -18.27 -18.56 9.25
CA GLN A 222 -19.38 -19.49 9.60
C GLN A 222 -19.50 -19.66 11.12
N ALA A 223 -18.39 -19.69 11.85
CA ALA A 223 -18.41 -19.77 13.30
C ALA A 223 -18.99 -18.50 13.93
N MET A 224 -18.67 -17.30 13.42
CA MET A 224 -19.30 -16.04 13.83
C MET A 224 -20.83 -16.09 13.72
N VAL A 225 -21.35 -16.66 12.59
CA VAL A 225 -22.79 -16.85 12.40
C VAL A 225 -23.38 -17.84 13.43
N ALA A 226 -22.68 -18.95 13.69
CA ALA A 226 -23.12 -19.97 14.64
C ALA A 226 -23.16 -19.45 16.09
N ASP A 227 -22.21 -18.59 16.46
CA ASP A 227 -22.13 -17.96 17.77
C ASP A 227 -23.14 -16.82 17.95
N GLY A 228 -23.76 -16.36 16.87
CA GLY A 228 -24.79 -15.33 16.89
C GLY A 228 -24.25 -13.99 17.37
N VAL A 229 -23.18 -13.52 16.76
CA VAL A 229 -22.64 -12.17 17.01
C VAL A 229 -23.56 -11.10 16.42
N ASP A 230 -23.62 -9.93 17.06
CA ASP A 230 -24.45 -8.80 16.61
C ASP A 230 -23.77 -8.01 15.47
N ALA A 231 -22.44 -7.99 15.47
CA ALA A 231 -21.61 -7.40 14.42
C ALA A 231 -20.22 -8.05 14.40
N VAL A 232 -19.51 -7.93 13.28
CA VAL A 232 -18.11 -8.35 13.14
C VAL A 232 -17.23 -7.13 12.91
N PHE A 233 -16.10 -7.07 13.62
CA PHE A 233 -15.00 -6.15 13.38
C PHE A 233 -13.83 -6.90 12.75
N THR A 234 -13.29 -6.32 11.67
CA THR A 234 -12.07 -6.77 11.00
C THR A 234 -11.12 -5.58 10.85
N PRO A 235 -9.87 -5.63 11.36
CA PRO A 235 -8.89 -4.55 11.18
C PRO A 235 -8.37 -4.47 9.73
N THR A 236 -7.30 -3.72 9.48
CA THR A 236 -6.57 -3.70 8.20
C THR A 236 -5.76 -5.00 8.02
N ASP A 237 -6.46 -6.12 7.91
CA ASP A 237 -5.91 -7.48 7.86
C ASP A 237 -5.84 -7.98 6.41
N ASN A 238 -4.62 -8.19 5.89
CA ASN A 238 -4.43 -8.57 4.50
C ASN A 238 -5.00 -9.97 4.16
N THR A 239 -4.94 -10.91 5.12
CA THR A 239 -5.47 -12.26 4.94
C THR A 239 -6.99 -12.26 4.84
N ILE A 240 -7.66 -11.50 5.74
CA ILE A 240 -9.12 -11.39 5.70
C ILE A 240 -9.56 -10.59 4.46
N MET A 241 -8.86 -9.50 4.15
CA MET A 241 -9.14 -8.65 2.99
C MET A 241 -9.15 -9.45 1.68
N LYS A 242 -8.17 -10.31 1.47
CA LYS A 242 -8.10 -11.21 0.31
C LYS A 242 -9.25 -12.23 0.25
N ALA A 243 -9.77 -12.64 1.42
CA ALA A 243 -10.87 -13.61 1.53
C ALA A 243 -12.25 -12.96 1.52
N GLU A 244 -12.37 -11.62 1.55
CA GLU A 244 -13.63 -10.91 1.79
C GLU A 244 -14.72 -11.28 0.81
N LEU A 245 -14.44 -11.32 -0.50
CA LEU A 245 -15.39 -11.76 -1.53
C LEU A 245 -15.94 -13.19 -1.34
N ALA A 246 -15.24 -14.03 -0.57
CA ALA A 246 -15.68 -15.39 -0.26
C ALA A 246 -16.55 -15.49 1.00
N ILE A 247 -16.51 -14.48 1.89
CA ILE A 247 -17.15 -14.54 3.21
C ILE A 247 -18.33 -13.58 3.39
N TYR A 248 -18.35 -12.44 2.67
CA TYR A 248 -19.32 -11.37 2.92
C TYR A 248 -20.78 -11.85 2.86
N GLU A 249 -21.13 -12.71 1.87
CA GLU A 249 -22.47 -13.26 1.75
C GLU A 249 -22.89 -14.13 2.96
N THR A 250 -21.93 -14.79 3.59
CA THR A 250 -22.18 -15.62 4.78
C THR A 250 -22.65 -14.75 5.94
N LEU A 251 -21.99 -13.60 6.15
CA LEU A 251 -22.34 -12.65 7.21
C LEU A 251 -23.61 -11.87 6.87
N ALA A 252 -23.70 -11.31 5.66
CA ALA A 252 -24.84 -10.49 5.23
C ALA A 252 -26.16 -11.28 5.26
N LYS A 253 -26.20 -12.52 4.72
CA LYS A 253 -27.38 -13.40 4.76
C LYS A 253 -27.80 -13.80 6.18
N ALA A 254 -26.87 -13.80 7.13
CA ALA A 254 -27.18 -14.03 8.53
C ALA A 254 -27.64 -12.75 9.26
N GLY A 255 -27.66 -11.60 8.58
CA GLY A 255 -28.03 -10.31 9.15
C GLY A 255 -26.93 -9.70 10.04
N ILE A 256 -25.68 -10.12 9.87
CA ILE A 256 -24.54 -9.68 10.66
C ILE A 256 -23.74 -8.63 9.87
N PRO A 257 -23.76 -7.34 10.25
CA PRO A 257 -22.96 -6.31 9.62
C PRO A 257 -21.47 -6.49 9.95
N GLN A 258 -20.61 -6.36 8.92
CA GLN A 258 -19.16 -6.34 9.09
C GLN A 258 -18.65 -4.89 8.97
N PHE A 259 -17.87 -4.46 9.96
CA PHE A 259 -17.19 -3.18 10.02
C PHE A 259 -15.68 -3.42 9.90
N ALA A 260 -15.06 -2.85 8.90
CA ALA A 260 -13.68 -3.20 8.56
C ALA A 260 -12.77 -1.98 8.39
N GLY A 261 -11.47 -2.23 8.45
CA GLY A 261 -10.43 -1.21 8.53
C GLY A 261 -9.98 -0.57 7.22
N ALA A 262 -10.63 -0.87 6.08
CA ALA A 262 -10.31 -0.26 4.79
C ALA A 262 -11.54 -0.21 3.88
N ASP A 263 -11.52 0.68 2.89
CA ASP A 263 -12.61 0.84 1.91
C ASP A 263 -12.71 -0.34 0.92
N SER A 264 -11.60 -1.06 0.66
CA SER A 264 -11.62 -2.30 -0.13
C SER A 264 -12.49 -3.39 0.50
N PHE A 265 -12.60 -3.48 1.82
CA PHE A 265 -13.54 -4.39 2.46
C PHE A 265 -14.98 -4.06 2.08
N ALA A 266 -15.36 -2.78 2.13
CA ALA A 266 -16.71 -2.38 1.69
C ALA A 266 -16.92 -2.62 0.19
N LEU A 267 -15.90 -2.39 -0.62
CA LEU A 267 -15.92 -2.75 -2.05
C LEU A 267 -16.15 -4.23 -2.26
N ASN A 268 -15.51 -5.09 -1.48
CA ASN A 268 -15.61 -6.54 -1.60
C ASN A 268 -16.77 -7.16 -0.80
N GLY A 269 -17.68 -6.35 -0.24
CA GLY A 269 -18.94 -6.80 0.32
C GLY A 269 -19.09 -6.69 1.84
N ALA A 270 -18.14 -6.14 2.59
CA ALA A 270 -18.39 -5.73 3.96
C ALA A 270 -19.43 -4.59 3.99
N PHE A 271 -20.17 -4.48 5.10
CA PHE A 271 -21.17 -3.41 5.27
C PHE A 271 -20.52 -2.04 5.29
N LEU A 272 -19.37 -1.90 5.95
CA LEU A 272 -18.65 -0.66 6.11
C LEU A 272 -17.14 -0.88 6.09
N GLY A 273 -16.45 -0.06 5.30
CA GLY A 273 -15.00 0.17 5.40
C GLY A 273 -14.73 1.53 6.05
N TYR A 274 -13.75 1.60 6.95
CA TYR A 274 -13.38 2.83 7.65
C TYR A 274 -11.87 3.00 7.65
N GLY A 275 -11.37 4.22 7.47
CA GLY A 275 -9.94 4.47 7.50
C GLY A 275 -9.51 5.75 6.80
N VAL A 276 -8.37 5.67 6.14
CA VAL A 276 -7.72 6.77 5.42
C VAL A 276 -8.10 6.79 3.94
N ASP A 277 -7.75 7.88 3.26
CA ASP A 277 -7.82 7.95 1.78
C ASP A 277 -6.55 7.32 1.19
N TYR A 278 -6.68 6.09 0.67
CA TYR A 278 -5.56 5.30 0.14
C TYR A 278 -4.97 5.89 -1.15
N ALA A 279 -5.76 6.61 -1.97
CA ALA A 279 -5.22 7.33 -3.11
C ALA A 279 -4.28 8.46 -2.66
N ASN A 280 -4.71 9.26 -1.68
CA ASN A 280 -3.87 10.31 -1.10
C ASN A 280 -2.64 9.75 -0.38
N LEU A 281 -2.77 8.60 0.29
CA LEU A 281 -1.65 7.92 0.93
C LEU A 281 -0.57 7.56 -0.09
N GLY A 282 -0.94 7.02 -1.26
CA GLY A 282 -0.01 6.74 -2.35
C GLY A 282 0.69 8.00 -2.89
N VAL A 283 -0.05 9.10 -3.07
CA VAL A 283 0.52 10.40 -3.46
C VAL A 283 1.57 10.88 -2.46
N GLU A 284 1.28 10.82 -1.17
CA GLU A 284 2.21 11.27 -0.12
C GLU A 284 3.44 10.34 0.01
N THR A 285 3.28 9.03 -0.20
CA THR A 285 4.41 8.10 -0.28
C THR A 285 5.38 8.48 -1.40
N ALA A 286 4.85 8.81 -2.58
CA ALA A 286 5.67 9.27 -3.71
C ALA A 286 6.35 10.62 -3.44
N ASN A 287 5.67 11.54 -2.77
CA ASN A 287 6.25 12.82 -2.35
C ASN A 287 7.44 12.60 -1.41
N MET A 288 7.32 11.70 -0.42
CA MET A 288 8.41 11.36 0.50
C MET A 288 9.58 10.71 -0.23
N ALA A 289 9.32 9.76 -1.14
CA ALA A 289 10.37 9.14 -1.96
C ALA A 289 11.11 10.17 -2.83
N ALA A 290 10.39 11.11 -3.43
CA ALA A 290 10.98 12.19 -4.21
C ALA A 290 11.79 13.16 -3.34
N ASP A 291 11.35 13.46 -2.13
CA ASP A 291 12.08 14.30 -1.18
C ASP A 291 13.44 13.68 -0.83
N ILE A 292 13.47 12.38 -0.57
CA ILE A 292 14.72 11.63 -0.31
C ILE A 292 15.64 11.69 -1.54
N LEU A 293 15.12 11.33 -2.71
CA LEU A 293 15.93 11.17 -3.92
C LEU A 293 16.38 12.49 -4.55
N ILE A 294 15.53 13.51 -4.57
CA ILE A 294 15.81 14.79 -5.24
C ILE A 294 16.43 15.80 -4.27
N ASN A 295 15.85 15.95 -3.07
CA ASN A 295 16.21 16.97 -2.11
C ASN A 295 17.22 16.48 -1.06
N GLY A 296 17.49 15.17 -1.01
CA GLY A 296 18.42 14.55 -0.07
C GLY A 296 17.89 14.55 1.37
N ALA A 297 16.56 14.45 1.55
CA ALA A 297 15.99 14.28 2.87
C ALA A 297 16.49 12.98 3.49
N ASP A 298 16.85 13.06 4.78
CA ASP A 298 17.34 11.90 5.53
C ASP A 298 16.15 11.10 6.09
N PRO A 299 15.96 9.83 5.67
CA PRO A 299 14.88 8.97 6.18
C PRO A 299 14.85 8.88 7.71
N ALA A 300 16.01 8.90 8.37
CA ALA A 300 16.12 8.82 9.82
C ALA A 300 15.48 10.01 10.57
N THR A 301 15.28 11.12 9.88
CA THR A 301 14.70 12.35 10.44
C THR A 301 13.45 12.83 9.73
N LEU A 302 13.10 12.20 8.62
CA LEU A 302 11.88 12.49 7.88
C LEU A 302 10.69 11.80 8.59
N ALA A 303 9.88 12.57 9.28
CA ALA A 303 8.76 12.06 10.07
C ALA A 303 7.82 11.17 9.24
N VAL A 304 7.33 10.10 9.86
CA VAL A 304 6.27 9.26 9.29
C VAL A 304 5.04 10.11 9.04
N LYS A 305 4.48 10.02 7.84
CA LYS A 305 3.25 10.73 7.47
C LYS A 305 2.04 9.96 7.97
N THR A 306 1.19 10.64 8.73
CA THR A 306 -0.12 10.13 9.17
C THR A 306 -1.23 10.91 8.49
N PHE A 307 -2.43 10.35 8.48
CA PHE A 307 -3.60 10.91 7.78
C PHE A 307 -4.78 11.03 8.73
N ASP A 308 -5.77 11.83 8.32
CA ASP A 308 -7.06 11.87 9.01
C ASP A 308 -7.77 10.51 8.85
N ASN A 309 -8.07 9.89 9.97
CA ASN A 309 -8.71 8.59 10.06
C ASN A 309 -10.19 8.81 10.37
N GLY A 310 -10.99 9.06 9.34
CA GLY A 310 -12.38 9.45 9.53
C GLY A 310 -13.27 9.23 8.31
N THR A 311 -12.79 8.58 7.27
CA THR A 311 -13.59 8.25 6.09
C THR A 311 -14.32 6.93 6.29
N ALA A 312 -15.66 6.96 6.32
CA ALA A 312 -16.50 5.77 6.28
C ALA A 312 -16.99 5.55 4.83
N THR A 313 -16.85 4.34 4.33
CA THR A 313 -17.37 3.91 3.03
C THR A 313 -18.43 2.83 3.26
N ILE A 314 -19.69 3.15 2.98
CA ILE A 314 -20.84 2.26 3.20
C ILE A 314 -21.16 1.53 1.90
N ASN A 315 -21.21 0.19 1.94
CA ASN A 315 -21.72 -0.61 0.84
C ASN A 315 -23.25 -0.56 0.86
N THR A 316 -23.85 0.09 -0.15
CA THR A 316 -25.31 0.33 -0.21
C THR A 316 -26.10 -0.92 -0.56
N GLU A 317 -25.50 -1.90 -1.24
CA GLU A 317 -26.15 -3.19 -1.53
C GLU A 317 -26.25 -4.00 -0.23
N ILE A 318 -25.16 -4.10 0.52
CA ILE A 318 -25.14 -4.81 1.80
C ILE A 318 -25.98 -4.08 2.86
N CYS A 319 -25.98 -2.75 2.87
CA CYS A 319 -26.88 -1.95 3.70
C CYS A 319 -28.35 -2.36 3.46
N THR A 320 -28.74 -2.53 2.20
CA THR A 320 -30.08 -2.96 1.81
C THR A 320 -30.36 -4.42 2.18
N GLU A 321 -29.38 -5.33 1.97
CA GLU A 321 -29.51 -6.76 2.31
C GLU A 321 -29.70 -6.98 3.82
N LEU A 322 -28.99 -6.19 4.63
CA LEU A 322 -29.12 -6.17 6.10
C LEU A 322 -30.44 -5.53 6.57
N GLY A 323 -31.24 -4.96 5.66
CA GLY A 323 -32.51 -4.30 5.97
C GLY A 323 -32.35 -2.91 6.57
N TYR A 324 -31.19 -2.27 6.42
CA TYR A 324 -30.94 -0.94 6.91
C TYR A 324 -31.38 0.13 5.90
N ASP A 325 -31.82 1.28 6.40
CA ASP A 325 -32.06 2.48 5.64
C ASP A 325 -30.79 3.35 5.60
N TYR A 326 -30.25 3.59 4.42
CA TYR A 326 -28.97 4.29 4.26
C TYR A 326 -28.97 5.68 4.92
N ASP A 327 -30.04 6.48 4.75
CA ASP A 327 -30.07 7.84 5.29
C ASP A 327 -30.05 7.82 6.83
N THR A 328 -30.70 6.81 7.43
CA THR A 328 -30.67 6.59 8.87
C THR A 328 -29.28 6.22 9.37
N VAL A 329 -28.61 5.28 8.68
CA VAL A 329 -27.25 4.84 8.99
C VAL A 329 -26.27 6.00 8.84
N ALA A 330 -26.25 6.67 7.70
CA ALA A 330 -25.35 7.78 7.42
C ALA A 330 -25.49 8.88 8.47
N LYS A 331 -26.71 9.25 8.84
CA LYS A 331 -26.98 10.23 9.90
C LYS A 331 -26.46 9.78 11.28
N ALA A 332 -26.56 8.50 11.59
CA ALA A 332 -26.02 7.96 12.85
C ALA A 332 -24.49 8.01 12.89
N PHE A 333 -23.84 7.90 11.73
CA PHE A 333 -22.39 7.89 11.58
C PHE A 333 -21.76 9.29 11.50
N GLU A 334 -22.51 10.33 11.07
CA GLU A 334 -22.01 11.72 10.96
C GLU A 334 -21.16 12.20 12.15
N PRO A 335 -21.52 11.92 13.43
CA PRO A 335 -20.72 12.40 14.57
C PRO A 335 -19.32 11.75 14.70
N TYR A 336 -19.08 10.64 14.00
CA TYR A 336 -17.87 9.82 14.12
C TYR A 336 -17.03 9.81 12.85
N CYS A 337 -17.50 10.51 11.80
CA CYS A 337 -16.84 10.51 10.50
C CYS A 337 -16.54 11.93 10.02
N THR A 338 -15.41 12.14 9.39
CA THR A 338 -15.11 13.38 8.65
C THR A 338 -15.70 13.35 7.25
N LYS A 339 -15.89 12.15 6.70
CA LYS A 339 -16.46 11.90 5.37
C LYS A 339 -17.21 10.57 5.35
N ILE A 340 -18.34 10.56 4.62
CA ILE A 340 -19.09 9.32 4.35
C ILE A 340 -19.20 9.17 2.84
N ASN A 341 -18.68 8.07 2.32
CA ASN A 341 -18.77 7.66 0.93
C ASN A 341 -19.76 6.50 0.79
N THR A 342 -20.18 6.22 -0.44
CA THR A 342 -20.97 5.03 -0.78
C THR A 342 -20.25 4.23 -1.85
N ILE A 343 -20.46 2.91 -1.82
CA ILE A 343 -19.93 1.98 -2.82
C ILE A 343 -20.93 0.84 -3.04
N THR A 344 -20.77 0.09 -4.12
CA THR A 344 -21.43 -1.19 -4.39
C THR A 344 -20.40 -2.30 -4.47
N THR A 345 -20.82 -3.55 -4.31
CA THR A 345 -19.91 -4.69 -4.33
C THR A 345 -19.28 -4.89 -5.71
N ALA A 346 -17.95 -4.96 -5.76
CA ALA A 346 -17.16 -5.20 -6.96
C ALA A 346 -15.79 -5.81 -6.59
N GLU A 347 -15.04 -6.31 -7.58
CA GLU A 347 -13.68 -6.82 -7.39
C GLU A 347 -12.65 -5.69 -7.29
N SER A 348 -12.85 -4.60 -8.03
CA SER A 348 -11.94 -3.45 -8.04
C SER A 348 -12.68 -2.12 -8.07
N PHE A 349 -12.02 -1.03 -7.64
CA PHE A 349 -12.59 0.33 -7.70
C PHE A 349 -12.91 0.78 -9.13
N SER A 350 -12.21 0.25 -10.14
CA SER A 350 -12.48 0.57 -11.54
C SER A 350 -13.77 -0.05 -12.07
N ASP A 351 -14.31 -1.08 -11.39
CA ASP A 351 -15.53 -1.78 -11.77
C ASP A 351 -16.78 -1.11 -11.21
N VAL A 352 -16.61 -0.22 -10.23
CA VAL A 352 -17.72 0.55 -9.67
C VAL A 352 -18.12 1.62 -10.69
N GLN A 353 -19.34 1.54 -11.23
CA GLN A 353 -19.86 2.59 -12.11
C GLN A 353 -20.04 3.89 -11.31
N GLN A 354 -19.34 4.92 -11.73
CA GLN A 354 -19.51 6.30 -11.23
C GLN A 354 -20.84 6.90 -11.66
#